data_79ef0d6d9ab86d1e5f8ce980fd6bdbf1
#
_entry.id   79ef0d6d9ab86d1e5f8ce980fd6bdbf1
#
_cell.length_a   1.000
_cell.length_b   1.000
_cell.length_c   1.000
_cell.angle_alpha   90.00
_cell.angle_beta   90.00
_cell.angle_gamma   90.00
#
_symmetry.space_group_name_H-M   'P 1'
#
loop_
_entity.id
_entity.type
_entity.pdbx_description
1 polymer ?
#
loop_
_entity_poly.entity_id
_entity_poly.type
_entity_poly.pdbx_seq_one_letter_code
_entity_poly.pdbx_strand_id
1 'polypeptide(L)'
;MKEDTPFRIAFCVLCHKYTPVLAELVHQLDAPGNGLFIHVDGKADIGAFAALGKTGRVCFVEPRTKVYWGGFGMVESTLRLFSATRDGGFRYVVLISGDTLPLYPAETIRTVLREAYARGRQFICLLYTSDAADE
;
A
#
# COMPACT_ATOMS: atom_id res chain seq x y z
N MET A 1 -11.64 -17.97 26.31
CA MET A 1 -10.73 -18.02 25.14
C MET A 1 -10.77 -16.67 24.45
N LYS A 2 -9.64 -15.99 24.41
CA LYS A 2 -9.54 -14.82 23.55
C LYS A 2 -9.51 -15.32 22.11
N GLU A 3 -10.52 -15.01 21.33
CA GLU A 3 -10.44 -15.19 19.90
C GLU A 3 -9.19 -14.45 19.42
N ASP A 4 -8.28 -15.21 18.81
CA ASP A 4 -7.09 -14.66 18.20
C ASP A 4 -7.55 -13.81 17.01
N THR A 5 -7.74 -12.51 17.27
CA THR A 5 -8.07 -11.56 16.20
C THR A 5 -6.95 -11.63 15.18
N PRO A 6 -7.22 -12.00 13.93
CA PRO A 6 -6.16 -12.15 12.94
C PRO A 6 -5.40 -10.83 12.77
N PHE A 7 -4.09 -10.91 12.72
CA PHE A 7 -3.24 -9.76 12.46
C PHE A 7 -3.32 -9.39 10.99
N ARG A 8 -4.02 -8.32 10.68
CA ARG A 8 -4.27 -7.89 9.31
C ARG A 8 -3.44 -6.66 8.96
N ILE A 9 -2.89 -6.66 7.76
CA ILE A 9 -2.07 -5.58 7.20
C ILE A 9 -2.71 -5.08 5.91
N ALA A 10 -2.91 -3.78 5.79
CA ALA A 10 -3.34 -3.14 4.55
C ALA A 10 -2.12 -2.58 3.83
N PHE A 11 -1.90 -3.02 2.59
CA PHE A 11 -0.90 -2.44 1.71
C PHE A 11 -1.60 -1.50 0.74
N CYS A 12 -1.24 -0.23 0.80
CA CYS A 12 -1.81 0.83 -0.02
C CYS A 12 -0.81 1.18 -1.12
N VAL A 13 -1.18 0.90 -2.36
CA VAL A 13 -0.29 1.02 -3.51
C VAL A 13 -0.72 2.20 -4.38
N LEU A 14 0.19 3.12 -4.62
CA LEU A 14 0.04 4.20 -5.60
C LEU A 14 0.71 3.79 -6.89
N CYS A 15 -0.01 3.78 -8.00
CA CYS A 15 0.55 3.43 -9.30
C CYS A 15 -0.07 4.23 -10.44
N HIS A 16 0.64 4.32 -11.56
CA HIS A 16 0.19 5.01 -12.76
C HIS A 16 0.40 4.18 -14.04
N LYS A 17 1.18 3.12 -13.94
CA LYS A 17 1.44 2.20 -15.07
C LYS A 17 1.35 0.76 -14.61
N TYR A 18 0.77 -0.09 -15.44
CA TYR A 18 0.86 -1.52 -15.26
C TYR A 18 2.23 -2.00 -15.75
N THR A 19 3.02 -2.55 -14.84
CA THR A 19 4.36 -3.04 -15.13
C THR A 19 4.54 -4.45 -14.56
N PRO A 20 5.52 -5.23 -15.06
CA PRO A 20 5.86 -6.52 -14.43
C PRO A 20 6.24 -6.37 -12.95
N VAL A 21 6.83 -5.24 -12.56
CA VAL A 21 7.18 -4.96 -11.15
C VAL A 21 5.91 -4.85 -10.31
N LEU A 22 4.90 -4.12 -10.77
CA LEU A 22 3.63 -4.00 -10.07
C LEU A 22 2.94 -5.37 -9.92
N ALA A 23 2.93 -6.15 -10.98
CA ALA A 23 2.34 -7.49 -10.95
C ALA A 23 3.05 -8.39 -9.92
N GLU A 24 4.38 -8.34 -9.88
CA GLU A 24 5.17 -9.11 -8.92
C GLU A 24 4.97 -8.61 -7.48
N LEU A 25 4.89 -7.29 -7.28
CA LEU A 25 4.60 -6.70 -5.97
C LEU A 25 3.28 -7.26 -5.41
N VAL A 26 2.23 -7.22 -6.21
CA VAL A 26 0.91 -7.73 -5.82
C VAL A 26 0.98 -9.23 -5.54
N HIS A 27 1.67 -9.99 -6.39
CA HIS A 27 1.83 -11.43 -6.21
C HIS A 27 2.54 -11.76 -4.89
N GLN A 28 3.61 -11.06 -4.56
CA GLN A 28 4.37 -11.30 -3.33
C GLN A 28 3.59 -10.93 -2.07
N LEU A 29 2.75 -9.90 -2.13
CA LEU A 29 1.98 -9.42 -0.97
C LEU A 29 0.60 -10.08 -0.86
N ASP A 30 0.19 -10.86 -1.84
CA ASP A 30 -1.10 -11.56 -1.85
C ASP A 30 -1.03 -12.79 -0.95
N ALA A 31 -1.28 -12.58 0.33
CA ALA A 31 -1.18 -13.60 1.37
C ALA A 31 -2.34 -13.45 2.37
N PRO A 32 -2.72 -14.54 3.06
CA PRO A 32 -3.79 -14.48 4.06
C PRO A 32 -3.53 -13.40 5.12
N GLY A 33 -4.56 -12.61 5.43
CA GLY A 33 -4.47 -11.52 6.39
C GLY A 33 -4.04 -10.18 5.78
N ASN A 34 -3.59 -10.17 4.52
CA ASN A 34 -3.24 -8.94 3.81
C ASN A 34 -4.43 -8.42 3.00
N GLY A 35 -4.61 -7.11 2.99
CA GLY A 35 -5.48 -6.41 2.05
C GLY A 35 -4.62 -5.57 1.13
N LEU A 36 -4.92 -5.57 -0.17
CA LEU A 36 -4.18 -4.82 -1.18
C LEU A 36 -5.11 -3.76 -1.75
N PHE A 37 -4.88 -2.51 -1.37
CA PHE A 37 -5.66 -1.36 -1.82
C PHE A 37 -4.85 -0.62 -2.86
N ILE A 38 -5.36 -0.52 -4.08
CA ILE A 38 -4.62 0.02 -5.21
C ILE A 38 -5.33 1.27 -5.72
N HIS A 39 -4.61 2.39 -5.73
CA HIS A 39 -5.03 3.60 -6.41
C HIS A 39 -4.29 3.70 -7.73
N VAL A 40 -5.02 3.59 -8.84
CA VAL A 40 -4.50 3.80 -10.19
C VAL A 40 -4.73 5.26 -10.54
N ASP A 41 -3.69 5.96 -10.99
CA ASP A 41 -3.80 7.34 -11.43
C ASP A 41 -5.00 7.52 -12.35
N GLY A 42 -5.83 8.53 -12.09
CA GLY A 42 -7.03 8.78 -12.87
C GLY A 42 -6.78 9.06 -14.36
N LYS A 43 -5.53 9.38 -14.73
CA LYS A 43 -5.13 9.56 -16.14
C LYS A 43 -4.86 8.23 -16.85
N ALA A 44 -4.71 7.13 -16.11
CA ALA A 44 -4.41 5.82 -16.67
C ALA A 44 -5.68 5.05 -17.02
N ASP A 45 -5.56 4.13 -17.97
CA ASP A 45 -6.63 3.20 -18.31
C ASP A 45 -6.70 2.09 -17.25
N ILE A 46 -7.77 2.08 -16.45
CA ILE A 46 -7.96 1.09 -15.40
C ILE A 46 -8.06 -0.33 -15.96
N GLY A 47 -8.52 -0.49 -17.19
CA GLY A 47 -8.64 -1.80 -17.83
C GLY A 47 -7.32 -2.54 -17.94
N ALA A 48 -6.20 -1.80 -18.07
CA ALA A 48 -4.87 -2.40 -18.14
C ALA A 48 -4.47 -3.10 -16.83
N PHE A 49 -5.13 -2.77 -15.70
CA PHE A 49 -4.83 -3.32 -14.37
C PHE A 49 -5.75 -4.49 -14.00
N ALA A 50 -6.64 -4.89 -14.88
CA ALA A 50 -7.68 -5.89 -14.58
C ALA A 50 -7.12 -7.22 -14.08
N ALA A 51 -5.93 -7.61 -14.56
CA ALA A 51 -5.29 -8.87 -14.15
C ALA A 51 -4.96 -8.92 -12.67
N LEU A 52 -4.73 -7.76 -12.02
CA LEU A 52 -4.44 -7.67 -10.60
C LEU A 52 -5.68 -7.99 -9.74
N GLY A 53 -6.86 -7.75 -10.27
CA GLY A 53 -8.12 -7.95 -9.54
C GLY A 53 -8.59 -9.40 -9.47
N LYS A 54 -7.81 -10.36 -9.97
CA LYS A 54 -8.18 -11.78 -9.94
C LYS A 54 -8.09 -12.38 -8.54
N THR A 55 -7.33 -11.75 -7.65
CA THR A 55 -7.26 -12.20 -6.26
C THR A 55 -8.33 -11.50 -5.44
N GLY A 56 -8.99 -12.21 -4.54
CA GLY A 56 -10.02 -11.63 -3.68
C GLY A 56 -9.49 -10.63 -2.65
N ARG A 57 -8.16 -10.41 -2.58
CA ARG A 57 -7.52 -9.49 -1.64
C ARG A 57 -7.25 -8.13 -2.23
N VAL A 58 -7.40 -7.96 -3.54
CA VAL A 58 -7.16 -6.68 -4.23
C VAL A 58 -8.43 -5.86 -4.28
N CYS A 59 -8.34 -4.61 -3.87
CA CYS A 59 -9.39 -3.62 -3.97
C CYS A 59 -8.87 -2.39 -4.71
N PHE A 60 -9.48 -2.06 -5.83
CA PHE A 60 -9.20 -0.80 -6.53
C PHE A 60 -9.99 0.32 -5.88
N VAL A 61 -9.29 1.37 -5.47
CA VAL A 61 -9.91 2.49 -4.75
C VAL A 61 -10.55 3.47 -5.73
N GLU A 62 -11.81 3.80 -5.47
CA GLU A 62 -12.58 4.76 -6.24
C GLU A 62 -13.13 5.87 -5.31
N PRO A 63 -13.37 7.07 -5.81
CA PRO A 63 -13.01 7.56 -7.14
C PRO A 63 -11.50 7.78 -7.27
N ARG A 64 -10.98 7.67 -8.49
CA ARG A 64 -9.55 7.85 -8.76
C ARG A 64 -9.23 9.34 -8.94
N THR A 65 -8.09 9.74 -8.41
CA THR A 65 -7.56 11.10 -8.55
C THR A 65 -6.55 11.13 -9.68
N LYS A 66 -6.61 12.17 -10.50
CA LYS A 66 -5.55 12.46 -11.48
C LYS A 66 -4.37 13.08 -10.76
N VAL A 67 -3.22 12.41 -10.84
CA VAL A 67 -2.01 12.83 -10.14
C VAL A 67 -1.07 13.54 -11.10
N TYR A 68 -0.70 14.77 -10.73
CA TYR A 68 0.26 15.57 -11.48
C TYR A 68 1.46 15.88 -10.60
N TRP A 69 2.63 15.91 -11.21
CA TRP A 69 3.86 16.18 -10.50
C TRP A 69 3.80 17.56 -9.81
N GLY A 70 4.13 17.61 -8.52
CA GLY A 70 4.06 18.84 -7.73
C GLY A 70 2.65 19.29 -7.34
N GLY A 71 1.61 18.56 -7.75
CA GLY A 71 0.23 18.86 -7.40
C GLY A 71 -0.25 18.17 -6.12
N PHE A 72 -1.43 18.54 -5.66
CA PHE A 72 -2.05 17.96 -4.45
C PHE A 72 -2.57 16.54 -4.67
N GLY A 73 -2.68 16.07 -5.91
CA GLY A 73 -3.26 14.76 -6.23
C GLY A 73 -2.59 13.58 -5.54
N MET A 74 -1.28 13.65 -5.28
CA MET A 74 -0.56 12.62 -4.54
C MET A 74 -1.06 12.52 -3.09
N VAL A 75 -1.29 13.63 -2.44
CA VAL A 75 -1.83 13.68 -1.08
C VAL A 75 -3.27 13.17 -1.07
N GLU A 76 -4.08 13.64 -2.01
CA GLU A 76 -5.48 13.24 -2.11
C GLU A 76 -5.64 11.75 -2.34
N SER A 77 -4.87 11.16 -3.27
CA SER A 77 -4.90 9.73 -3.54
C SER A 77 -4.44 8.90 -2.33
N THR A 78 -3.44 9.38 -1.60
CA THR A 78 -2.98 8.74 -0.36
C THR A 78 -4.09 8.73 0.70
N LEU A 79 -4.79 9.86 0.87
CA LEU A 79 -5.90 9.95 1.81
C LEU A 79 -7.07 9.04 1.41
N ARG A 80 -7.34 8.90 0.12
CA ARG A 80 -8.36 7.97 -0.37
C ARG A 80 -8.02 6.53 -0.07
N LEU A 81 -6.74 6.16 -0.24
CA LEU A 81 -6.25 4.83 0.13
C LEU A 81 -6.45 4.57 1.63
N PHE A 82 -6.02 5.49 2.47
CA PHE A 82 -6.15 5.34 3.93
C PHE A 82 -7.61 5.26 4.35
N SER A 83 -8.48 6.07 3.76
CA SER A 83 -9.92 6.02 4.03
C SER A 83 -10.52 4.66 3.69
N ALA A 84 -10.08 4.06 2.59
CA ALA A 84 -10.57 2.75 2.15
C ALA A 84 -10.22 1.63 3.13
N THR A 85 -9.16 1.80 3.91
CA THR A 85 -8.72 0.77 4.88
C THR A 85 -9.37 0.89 6.26
N ARG A 86 -10.08 1.99 6.53
CA ARG A 86 -10.52 2.36 7.88
C ARG A 86 -11.28 1.28 8.61
N ASP A 87 -12.23 0.63 7.94
CA ASP A 87 -13.17 -0.28 8.59
C ASP A 87 -12.76 -1.76 8.47
N GLY A 88 -11.57 -2.02 7.94
CA GLY A 88 -11.12 -3.38 7.66
C GLY A 88 -10.46 -4.12 8.81
N GLY A 89 -10.28 -3.48 9.97
CA GLY A 89 -9.63 -4.09 11.12
C GLY A 89 -8.14 -4.32 10.96
N PHE A 90 -7.48 -3.51 10.14
CA PHE A 90 -6.04 -3.60 9.89
C PHE A 90 -5.24 -3.03 11.05
N ARG A 91 -4.18 -3.73 11.45
CA ARG A 91 -3.26 -3.28 12.50
C ARG A 91 -2.21 -2.32 11.96
N TYR A 92 -1.80 -2.51 10.72
CA TYR A 92 -0.92 -1.58 10.00
C TYR A 92 -1.50 -1.24 8.65
N VAL A 93 -1.23 -0.02 8.24
CA VAL A 93 -1.48 0.48 6.89
C VAL A 93 -0.13 0.91 6.32
N VAL A 94 0.30 0.25 5.25
CA VAL A 94 1.62 0.45 4.65
C VAL A 94 1.44 1.13 3.30
N LEU A 95 2.01 2.32 3.13
CA LEU A 95 1.96 3.05 1.86
C LEU A 95 3.19 2.72 1.03
N ILE A 96 2.98 2.25 -0.19
CA ILE A 96 4.06 1.88 -1.11
C ILE A 96 3.76 2.36 -2.52
N SER A 97 4.83 2.58 -3.29
CA SER A 97 4.74 2.87 -4.72
C SER A 97 4.69 1.57 -5.52
N GLY A 98 3.93 1.58 -6.63
CA GLY A 98 3.77 0.40 -7.48
C GLY A 98 5.02 -0.02 -8.26
N ASP A 99 6.10 0.75 -8.19
CA ASP A 99 7.39 0.45 -8.82
C ASP A 99 8.43 -0.10 -7.84
N THR A 100 8.00 -0.57 -6.68
CA THR A 100 8.87 -1.15 -5.64
C THR A 100 8.55 -2.62 -5.43
N LEU A 101 9.54 -3.34 -4.90
CA LEU A 101 9.40 -4.74 -4.49
C LEU A 101 9.79 -4.91 -3.04
N PRO A 102 9.13 -5.81 -2.30
CA PRO A 102 9.55 -6.13 -0.93
C PRO A 102 10.92 -6.81 -0.93
N LEU A 103 11.74 -6.48 0.06
CA LEU A 103 13.03 -7.15 0.26
C LEU A 103 12.89 -8.52 0.94
N TYR A 104 11.77 -8.76 1.58
CA TYR A 104 11.50 -9.98 2.35
C TYR A 104 10.16 -10.58 1.97
N PRO A 105 9.97 -11.90 2.15
CA PRO A 105 8.68 -12.53 1.94
C PRO A 105 7.58 -11.92 2.82
N ALA A 106 6.33 -12.01 2.39
CA ALA A 106 5.18 -11.48 3.12
C ALA A 106 5.10 -11.99 4.55
N GLU A 107 5.46 -13.25 4.77
CA GLU A 107 5.45 -13.86 6.11
C GLU A 107 6.47 -13.21 7.05
N THR A 108 7.65 -12.89 6.54
CA THR A 108 8.67 -12.18 7.32
C THR A 108 8.22 -10.76 7.67
N ILE A 109 7.62 -10.06 6.72
CA ILE A 109 7.06 -8.73 6.94
C ILE A 109 5.99 -8.79 8.04
N ARG A 110 5.12 -9.78 7.99
CA ARG A 110 4.08 -10.00 8.99
C ARG A 110 4.67 -10.18 10.39
N THR A 111 5.68 -11.02 10.50
CA THR A 111 6.36 -11.28 11.79
C THR A 111 6.97 -10.02 12.36
N VAL A 112 7.67 -9.25 11.54
CA VAL A 112 8.29 -7.98 11.96
C VAL A 112 7.23 -6.98 12.41
N LEU A 113 6.16 -6.82 11.65
CA LEU A 113 5.09 -5.86 11.99
C LEU A 113 4.31 -6.31 13.23
N ARG A 114 4.10 -7.59 13.40
CA ARG A 114 3.43 -8.13 14.61
C ARG A 114 4.24 -7.82 15.87
N GLU A 115 5.55 -8.02 15.84
CA GLU A 115 6.44 -7.67 16.94
C GLU A 115 6.46 -6.17 17.21
N ALA A 116 6.51 -5.38 16.15
CA ALA A 116 6.48 -3.93 16.26
C ALA A 116 5.17 -3.42 16.85
N TYR A 117 4.05 -4.02 16.45
CA TYR A 117 2.73 -3.68 17.01
C TYR A 117 2.66 -3.96 18.51
N ALA A 118 3.19 -5.10 18.95
CA ALA A 118 3.24 -5.45 20.37
C ALA A 118 4.05 -4.44 21.19
N ARG A 119 4.99 -3.73 20.56
CA ARG A 119 5.81 -2.68 21.17
C ARG A 119 5.26 -1.27 20.94
N GLY A 120 4.11 -1.13 20.30
CA GLY A 120 3.49 0.16 20.00
C GLY A 120 4.24 1.01 18.99
N ARG A 121 5.00 0.39 18.09
CA ARG A 121 5.85 1.12 17.12
C ARG A 121 5.10 1.51 15.86
N GLN A 122 5.39 2.70 15.36
CA GLN A 122 4.99 3.19 14.05
C GLN A 122 6.26 3.44 13.21
N PHE A 123 6.10 3.37 11.89
CA PHE A 123 7.21 3.53 10.96
C PHE A 123 6.95 4.74 10.08
N ILE A 124 7.58 5.86 10.42
CA ILE A 124 7.57 7.08 9.61
C ILE A 124 9.02 7.53 9.48
N CYS A 125 9.49 7.62 8.24
CA CYS A 125 10.82 8.13 7.97
C CYS A 125 10.72 9.59 7.51
N LEU A 126 11.35 10.48 8.25
CA LEU A 126 11.53 11.87 7.85
C LEU A 126 12.92 12.02 7.25
N LEU A 127 12.97 12.22 5.93
CA LEU A 127 14.20 12.56 5.26
C LEU A 127 14.45 14.05 5.45
N TYR A 128 15.51 14.36 6.21
CA TYR A 128 15.94 15.73 6.36
C TYR A 128 16.67 16.15 5.09
N THR A 129 16.04 17.01 4.32
CA THR A 129 16.61 17.49 3.05
C THR A 129 17.30 18.83 3.18
N SER A 130 17.38 19.39 4.40
CA SER A 130 18.09 20.63 4.64
C SER A 130 19.55 20.55 4.20
N ASP A 131 20.19 19.41 4.39
CA ASP A 131 21.58 19.20 3.98
C ASP A 131 21.73 19.20 2.47
N ALA A 132 20.77 18.63 1.75
CA ALA A 132 20.73 18.68 0.30
C ALA A 132 20.45 20.09 -0.21
N ALA A 133 19.72 20.90 0.54
CA ALA A 133 19.43 22.29 0.21
C ALA A 133 20.64 23.20 0.43
N ASP A 134 21.55 22.80 1.29
CA ASP A 134 22.78 23.54 1.60
C ASP A 134 23.91 23.30 0.57
N GLU A 135 23.67 22.42 -0.37
CA GLU A 135 24.62 22.13 -1.47
C GLU A 135 24.68 23.27 -2.49
#